data_83c8753298256e2a7e78b4b9b1cda12e
#
_entry.id   83c8753298256e2a7e78b4b9b1cda12e
#
_cell.length_a   1.000
_cell.length_b   1.000
_cell.length_c   1.000
_cell.angle_alpha   90.00
_cell.angle_beta   90.00
_cell.angle_gamma   90.00
#
_symmetry.space_group_name_H-M   'P 1'
#
loop_
_entity.id
_entity.type
_entity.pdbx_description
1 polymer ?
#
loop_
_entity_poly.entity_id
_entity_poly.type
_entity_poly.pdbx_seq_one_letter_code
_entity_poly.pdbx_strand_id
1 'polypeptide(L)'
;VQQGMLKLLEGADVEVPIGANSKNAMVPLTTVNTRNILFICGGAFPDLENIIKERLTKKSSMGFGAALKDSYDNDPDLLSHVTNEDLRAFGMIPEFLGRLPVNVTLKGLDKDMMIRILKEPKNAILRQYEKLLALDEVKLVFEEDALSWIAEEALKRGTGARALRAILEEFMLDIMYEIPKDPNIGSVVVTRPYLEKKGGPLIQVREG
;
A
#
# COMPACT_ATOMS: atom_id res chain seq x y z
N VAL A 1 19.86 -13.37 3.45
CA VAL A 1 18.99 -12.86 2.35
C VAL A 1 19.73 -11.84 1.52
N GLN A 2 20.29 -10.74 2.09
CA GLN A 2 20.97 -9.69 1.32
C GLN A 2 22.11 -10.25 0.44
N GLN A 3 22.98 -11.10 0.98
CA GLN A 3 24.07 -11.73 0.22
C GLN A 3 23.56 -12.62 -0.91
N GLY A 4 22.44 -13.36 -0.69
CA GLY A 4 21.86 -14.20 -1.73
C GLY A 4 21.25 -13.40 -2.89
N MET A 5 20.82 -12.18 -2.64
CA MET A 5 20.29 -11.28 -3.69
C MET A 5 21.38 -10.58 -4.50
N LEU A 6 22.58 -10.44 -3.96
CA LEU A 6 23.70 -9.75 -4.66
C LEU A 6 23.97 -10.34 -6.03
N LYS A 7 24.00 -11.66 -6.15
CA LYS A 7 24.27 -12.33 -7.43
C LYS A 7 23.26 -11.92 -8.52
N LEU A 8 21.98 -11.75 -8.14
CA LEU A 8 20.93 -11.31 -9.07
C LEU A 8 21.11 -9.84 -9.46
N LEU A 9 21.44 -8.99 -8.49
CA LEU A 9 21.63 -7.56 -8.69
C LEU A 9 22.91 -7.21 -9.48
N GLU A 10 23.91 -8.08 -9.43
CA GLU A 10 25.17 -7.92 -10.17
C GLU A 10 25.05 -8.19 -11.67
N GLY A 11 23.96 -8.83 -12.10
CA GLY A 11 23.75 -9.19 -13.49
C GLY A 11 24.47 -10.50 -13.85
N ALA A 12 23.87 -11.60 -13.50
CA ALA A 12 24.37 -12.95 -13.78
C ALA A 12 23.40 -13.73 -14.66
N ASP A 13 23.93 -14.78 -15.28
CA ASP A 13 23.11 -15.81 -15.89
C ASP A 13 22.66 -16.79 -14.78
N VAL A 14 21.34 -16.90 -14.59
CA VAL A 14 20.72 -17.72 -13.55
C VAL A 14 19.90 -18.83 -14.19
N GLU A 15 20.16 -20.05 -13.78
CA GLU A 15 19.36 -21.21 -14.20
C GLU A 15 18.07 -21.29 -13.40
N VAL A 16 16.94 -21.31 -14.10
CA VAL A 16 15.59 -21.36 -13.53
C VAL A 16 14.86 -22.59 -14.07
N PRO A 17 14.26 -23.40 -13.20
CA PRO A 17 13.48 -24.57 -13.64
C PRO A 17 12.17 -24.13 -14.32
N ILE A 18 11.88 -24.70 -15.49
CA ILE A 18 10.65 -24.43 -16.24
C ILE A 18 9.55 -25.37 -15.77
N GLY A 19 8.41 -24.81 -15.31
CA GLY A 19 7.20 -25.59 -15.01
C GLY A 19 7.27 -26.47 -13.75
N ALA A 20 8.24 -26.25 -12.85
CA ALA A 20 8.38 -27.03 -11.64
C ALA A 20 7.41 -26.60 -10.54
N ASN A 21 6.37 -27.38 -10.33
CA ASN A 21 5.59 -27.37 -9.08
C ASN A 21 6.18 -28.28 -8.00
N SER A 22 7.32 -28.95 -8.26
CA SER A 22 7.90 -29.94 -7.36
C SER A 22 9.44 -29.97 -7.48
N LYS A 23 10.08 -30.19 -6.33
CA LYS A 23 11.55 -30.26 -6.17
C LYS A 23 12.23 -31.50 -6.82
N ASN A 24 11.62 -32.16 -7.79
CA ASN A 24 12.18 -33.34 -8.41
C ASN A 24 13.20 -33.01 -9.50
N ALA A 25 14.29 -33.74 -9.50
CA ALA A 25 15.57 -33.47 -10.11
C ALA A 25 15.65 -33.56 -11.65
N MET A 26 14.56 -33.66 -12.41
CA MET A 26 14.55 -33.78 -13.87
C MET A 26 13.70 -32.71 -14.58
N VAL A 27 13.73 -31.49 -14.07
CA VAL A 27 13.03 -30.39 -14.73
C VAL A 27 14.00 -29.68 -15.66
N PRO A 28 13.60 -29.38 -16.91
CA PRO A 28 14.44 -28.61 -17.82
C PRO A 28 14.72 -27.24 -17.25
N LEU A 29 15.99 -26.84 -17.27
CA LEU A 29 16.44 -25.53 -16.81
C LEU A 29 16.50 -24.57 -17.99
N THR A 30 16.11 -23.30 -17.76
CA THR A 30 16.35 -22.21 -18.69
C THR A 30 17.29 -21.21 -18.04
N THR A 31 18.11 -20.56 -18.84
CA THR A 31 19.01 -19.52 -18.37
C THR A 31 18.34 -18.15 -18.53
N VAL A 32 18.27 -17.41 -17.45
CA VAL A 32 17.78 -16.02 -17.42
C VAL A 32 18.94 -15.08 -17.13
N ASN A 33 19.19 -14.13 -18.04
CA ASN A 33 20.18 -13.09 -17.84
C ASN A 33 19.55 -11.90 -17.10
N THR A 34 20.11 -11.54 -15.94
CA THR A 34 19.54 -10.51 -15.07
C THR A 34 20.12 -9.09 -15.31
N ARG A 35 21.07 -8.91 -16.25
CA ARG A 35 21.78 -7.62 -16.47
C ARG A 35 20.87 -6.47 -16.84
N ASN A 36 19.79 -6.73 -17.57
CA ASN A 36 18.85 -5.70 -18.04
C ASN A 36 17.49 -5.75 -17.31
N ILE A 37 17.47 -6.32 -16.10
CA ILE A 37 16.25 -6.36 -15.27
C ILE A 37 16.29 -5.21 -14.29
N LEU A 38 15.21 -4.43 -14.24
CA LEU A 38 15.02 -3.42 -13.20
C LEU A 38 14.61 -4.10 -11.89
N PHE A 39 15.39 -3.85 -10.83
CA PHE A 39 15.08 -4.32 -9.48
C PHE A 39 14.53 -3.17 -8.63
N ILE A 40 13.37 -3.39 -8.04
CA ILE A 40 12.76 -2.48 -7.08
C ILE A 40 12.59 -3.25 -5.78
N CYS A 41 13.30 -2.82 -4.73
CA CYS A 41 13.27 -3.45 -3.42
C CYS A 41 12.52 -2.54 -2.44
N GLY A 42 11.57 -3.09 -1.71
CA GLY A 42 10.83 -2.37 -0.68
C GLY A 42 10.94 -3.05 0.68
N GLY A 43 10.92 -2.26 1.75
CA GLY A 43 10.95 -2.73 3.13
C GLY A 43 10.29 -1.74 4.08
N ALA A 44 9.88 -2.21 5.27
CA ALA A 44 9.24 -1.39 6.29
C ALA A 44 10.26 -0.67 7.19
N PHE A 45 11.46 -1.19 7.34
CA PHE A 45 12.57 -0.62 8.12
C PHE A 45 12.14 -0.13 9.52
N PRO A 46 11.58 -1.00 10.40
CA PRO A 46 11.18 -0.60 11.73
C PRO A 46 12.39 -0.01 12.48
N ASP A 47 12.17 1.04 13.27
CA ASP A 47 13.21 1.75 14.04
C ASP A 47 14.26 2.55 13.24
N LEU A 48 14.18 2.59 11.90
CA LEU A 48 15.07 3.43 11.10
C LEU A 48 14.93 4.91 11.46
N GLU A 49 13.72 5.34 11.80
CA GLU A 49 13.43 6.71 12.26
C GLU A 49 14.26 7.08 13.50
N ASN A 50 14.44 6.16 14.44
CA ASN A 50 15.25 6.40 15.64
C ASN A 50 16.74 6.61 15.29
N ILE A 51 17.26 5.86 14.34
CA ILE A 51 18.63 6.00 13.85
C ILE A 51 18.83 7.39 13.20
N ILE A 52 17.87 7.82 12.37
CA ILE A 52 17.90 9.14 11.72
C ILE A 52 17.84 10.24 12.78
N LYS A 53 16.92 10.14 13.75
CA LYS A 53 16.80 11.09 14.87
C LYS A 53 18.12 11.23 15.64
N GLU A 54 18.74 10.11 16.02
CA GLU A 54 20.03 10.13 16.72
C GLU A 54 21.10 10.84 15.90
N ARG A 55 21.22 10.57 14.61
CA ARG A 55 22.19 11.22 13.74
C ARG A 55 21.98 12.73 13.66
N LEU A 56 20.71 13.15 13.44
CA LEU A 56 20.37 14.57 13.32
C LEU A 56 20.60 15.30 14.64
N THR A 57 20.25 14.68 15.77
CA THR A 57 20.46 15.24 17.11
C THR A 57 21.95 15.35 17.46
N LYS A 58 22.76 14.35 17.14
CA LYS A 58 24.22 14.38 17.37
C LYS A 58 24.92 15.49 16.59
N LYS A 59 24.53 15.73 15.33
CA LYS A 59 25.05 16.85 14.52
C LYS A 59 24.70 18.22 15.11
N SER A 60 23.57 18.30 15.78
CA SER A 60 23.02 19.54 16.34
C SER A 60 23.56 19.86 17.74
N SER A 61 24.12 18.88 18.47
CA SER A 61 24.60 19.06 19.86
C SER A 61 25.87 19.90 19.98
N MET A 62 26.50 20.31 18.90
CA MET A 62 27.59 21.28 18.88
C MET A 62 27.10 22.75 19.04
N GLY A 63 25.81 23.01 19.12
CA GLY A 63 25.23 24.32 19.36
C GLY A 63 23.75 24.23 19.69
N PHE A 64 23.34 24.60 20.90
CA PHE A 64 21.96 24.75 21.37
C PHE A 64 21.06 23.49 21.26
N GLY A 65 21.45 22.38 21.90
CA GLY A 65 20.89 21.05 21.70
C GLY A 65 19.53 20.72 22.32
N ALA A 66 18.86 21.56 23.08
CA ALA A 66 17.59 21.20 23.72
C ALA A 66 16.34 21.49 22.87
N ALA A 67 16.33 22.60 22.14
CA ALA A 67 15.18 23.00 21.33
C ALA A 67 14.99 22.20 20.02
N LEU A 68 16.01 21.49 19.57
CA LEU A 68 15.99 20.73 18.31
C LEU A 68 15.54 19.26 18.49
N LYS A 69 15.60 18.71 19.70
CA LYS A 69 15.07 17.36 19.96
C LYS A 69 13.55 17.29 19.73
N ASP A 70 12.80 18.28 20.21
CA ASP A 70 11.35 18.33 20.07
C ASP A 70 10.89 18.55 18.62
N SER A 71 11.74 19.15 17.77
CA SER A 71 11.42 19.43 16.37
C SER A 71 11.36 18.19 15.49
N TYR A 72 12.17 17.15 15.78
CA TYR A 72 12.17 15.92 14.99
C TYR A 72 11.25 14.83 15.52
N ASP A 73 10.70 14.99 16.74
CA ASP A 73 9.82 13.97 17.33
C ASP A 73 8.45 13.90 16.66
N ASN A 74 8.02 14.99 16.03
CA ASN A 74 6.76 15.09 15.31
C ASN A 74 6.93 15.40 13.82
N ASP A 75 8.10 15.17 13.25
CA ASP A 75 8.32 15.41 11.81
C ASP A 75 7.71 14.26 10.98
N PRO A 76 6.62 14.51 10.23
CA PRO A 76 6.00 13.47 9.40
C PRO A 76 6.86 13.07 8.20
N ASP A 77 7.91 13.84 7.90
CA ASP A 77 8.79 13.62 6.74
C ASP A 77 10.21 13.18 7.16
N LEU A 78 10.36 12.72 8.41
CA LEU A 78 11.65 12.34 8.99
C LEU A 78 12.43 11.32 8.13
N LEU A 79 11.72 10.35 7.54
CA LEU A 79 12.32 9.36 6.65
C LEU A 79 12.94 9.98 5.39
N SER A 80 12.52 11.19 4.98
CA SER A 80 13.13 11.87 3.83
C SER A 80 14.61 12.23 4.04
N HIS A 81 15.03 12.30 5.31
CA HIS A 81 16.41 12.57 5.70
C HIS A 81 17.30 11.31 5.73
N VAL A 82 16.80 10.16 5.27
CA VAL A 82 17.58 8.92 5.27
C VAL A 82 18.86 9.03 4.43
N THR A 83 19.95 8.52 4.98
CA THR A 83 21.24 8.43 4.30
C THR A 83 21.72 6.98 4.23
N ASN A 84 22.69 6.73 3.37
CA ASN A 84 23.32 5.40 3.32
C ASN A 84 23.96 5.00 4.65
N GLU A 85 24.41 5.97 5.46
CA GLU A 85 24.94 5.71 6.80
C GLU A 85 23.87 5.18 7.75
N ASP A 86 22.66 5.73 7.69
CA ASP A 86 21.53 5.26 8.48
C ASP A 86 21.13 3.83 8.09
N LEU A 87 21.11 3.54 6.79
CA LEU A 87 20.81 2.21 6.29
C LEU A 87 21.88 1.17 6.68
N ARG A 88 23.16 1.59 6.73
CA ARG A 88 24.24 0.75 7.24
C ARG A 88 24.12 0.52 8.75
N ALA A 89 23.78 1.55 9.51
CA ALA A 89 23.53 1.44 10.95
C ALA A 89 22.33 0.54 11.24
N PHE A 90 21.33 0.55 10.38
CA PHE A 90 20.18 -0.35 10.43
C PHE A 90 20.53 -1.82 10.15
N GLY A 91 21.66 -2.10 9.49
CA GLY A 91 22.16 -3.45 9.21
C GLY A 91 22.13 -3.85 7.72
N MET A 92 22.02 -2.87 6.83
CA MET A 92 22.22 -3.14 5.41
C MET A 92 23.69 -3.21 5.06
N ILE A 93 24.08 -4.25 4.31
CA ILE A 93 25.48 -4.42 3.91
C ILE A 93 25.88 -3.43 2.81
N PRO A 94 27.11 -2.90 2.84
CA PRO A 94 27.57 -1.88 1.89
C PRO A 94 27.46 -2.30 0.42
N GLU A 95 27.75 -3.56 0.12
CA GLU A 95 27.69 -4.10 -1.23
C GLU A 95 26.26 -4.07 -1.79
N PHE A 96 25.27 -4.36 -0.94
CA PHE A 96 23.85 -4.31 -1.31
C PHE A 96 23.39 -2.86 -1.56
N LEU A 97 23.79 -1.92 -0.70
CA LEU A 97 23.52 -0.49 -0.90
C LEU A 97 24.17 0.05 -2.18
N GLY A 98 25.37 -0.41 -2.51
CA GLY A 98 26.06 -0.03 -3.75
C GLY A 98 25.35 -0.50 -5.02
N ARG A 99 24.54 -1.56 -4.94
CA ARG A 99 23.75 -2.08 -6.06
C ARG A 99 22.34 -1.46 -6.16
N LEU A 100 21.89 -0.79 -5.09
CA LEU A 100 20.62 -0.08 -5.02
C LEU A 100 20.87 1.41 -4.69
N PRO A 101 21.45 2.16 -5.62
CA PRO A 101 21.94 3.53 -5.34
C PRO A 101 20.80 4.55 -5.19
N VAL A 102 19.60 4.24 -5.66
CA VAL A 102 18.45 5.14 -5.59
C VAL A 102 17.57 4.74 -4.40
N ASN A 103 17.60 5.57 -3.37
CA ASN A 103 16.73 5.40 -2.20
C ASN A 103 15.53 6.34 -2.31
N VAL A 104 14.35 5.80 -2.14
CA VAL A 104 13.09 6.55 -2.17
C VAL A 104 12.32 6.28 -0.89
N THR A 105 11.91 7.33 -0.21
CA THR A 105 11.08 7.26 0.98
C THR A 105 9.62 7.52 0.60
N LEU A 106 8.71 6.75 1.18
CA LEU A 106 7.28 6.95 1.01
C LEU A 106 6.75 7.78 2.17
N LYS A 107 5.94 8.79 1.84
CA LYS A 107 5.24 9.61 2.83
C LYS A 107 4.11 8.83 3.49
N GLY A 108 3.76 9.23 4.72
CA GLY A 108 2.56 8.76 5.38
C GLY A 108 1.31 9.03 4.52
N LEU A 109 0.32 8.16 4.64
CA LEU A 109 -0.94 8.34 3.92
C LEU A 109 -1.82 9.32 4.69
N ASP A 110 -2.25 10.39 4.03
CA ASP A 110 -3.28 11.31 4.51
C ASP A 110 -4.68 10.89 4.00
N LYS A 111 -5.69 11.62 4.43
CA LYS A 111 -7.09 11.37 4.05
C LYS A 111 -7.30 11.46 2.54
N ASP A 112 -6.74 12.47 1.90
CA ASP A 112 -6.92 12.70 0.46
C ASP A 112 -6.23 11.60 -0.35
N MET A 113 -5.04 11.16 0.07
CA MET A 113 -4.37 10.02 -0.53
C MET A 113 -5.17 8.72 -0.37
N MET A 114 -5.83 8.49 0.78
CA MET A 114 -6.70 7.34 0.98
C MET A 114 -7.88 7.35 0.00
N ILE A 115 -8.52 8.52 -0.20
CA ILE A 115 -9.62 8.67 -1.17
C ILE A 115 -9.11 8.43 -2.61
N ARG A 116 -7.94 8.95 -2.95
CA ARG A 116 -7.32 8.71 -4.26
C ARG A 116 -7.02 7.23 -4.50
N ILE A 117 -6.52 6.52 -3.50
CA ILE A 117 -6.27 5.07 -3.57
C ILE A 117 -7.56 4.29 -3.85
N LEU A 118 -8.70 4.75 -3.34
CA LEU A 118 -10.00 4.13 -3.62
C LEU A 118 -10.46 4.31 -5.07
N LYS A 119 -10.17 5.46 -5.70
CA LYS A 119 -10.74 5.88 -6.99
C LYS A 119 -9.79 5.74 -8.18
N GLU A 120 -8.52 6.17 -8.05
CA GLU A 120 -7.65 6.43 -9.19
C GLU A 120 -7.00 5.19 -9.84
N PRO A 121 -6.53 4.18 -9.10
CA PRO A 121 -5.84 3.05 -9.71
C PRO A 121 -6.70 2.32 -10.75
N LYS A 122 -6.06 1.77 -11.80
CA LYS A 122 -6.78 0.95 -12.80
C LYS A 122 -7.60 -0.16 -12.17
N ASN A 123 -7.04 -0.80 -11.13
CA ASN A 123 -7.67 -1.85 -10.34
C ASN A 123 -8.12 -1.33 -8.97
N ALA A 124 -8.64 -0.09 -8.91
CA ALA A 124 -9.18 0.47 -7.68
C ALA A 124 -10.26 -0.46 -7.11
N ILE A 125 -10.31 -0.55 -5.78
CA ILE A 125 -11.24 -1.46 -5.09
C ILE A 125 -12.69 -1.11 -5.44
N LEU A 126 -13.04 0.17 -5.49
CA LEU A 126 -14.38 0.61 -5.89
C LEU A 126 -14.76 0.13 -7.29
N ARG A 127 -13.84 0.26 -8.25
CA ARG A 127 -14.07 -0.20 -9.63
C ARG A 127 -14.27 -1.71 -9.74
N GLN A 128 -13.69 -2.48 -8.82
CA GLN A 128 -13.92 -3.94 -8.78
C GLN A 128 -15.37 -4.23 -8.39
N TYR A 129 -15.90 -3.58 -7.35
CA TYR A 129 -17.29 -3.73 -6.92
C TYR A 129 -18.29 -3.17 -7.92
N GLU A 130 -17.99 -2.00 -8.52
CA GLU A 130 -18.79 -1.44 -9.62
C GLU A 130 -18.94 -2.44 -10.77
N LYS A 131 -17.85 -3.09 -11.18
CA LYS A 131 -17.89 -4.11 -12.24
C LYS A 131 -18.66 -5.35 -11.84
N LEU A 132 -18.56 -5.80 -10.59
CA LEU A 132 -19.31 -6.96 -10.12
C LEU A 132 -20.81 -6.71 -10.14
N LEU A 133 -21.28 -5.58 -9.61
CA LEU A 133 -22.71 -5.23 -9.64
C LEU A 133 -23.20 -4.86 -11.04
N ALA A 134 -22.33 -4.37 -11.92
CA ALA A 134 -22.68 -4.14 -13.32
C ALA A 134 -23.00 -5.43 -14.08
N LEU A 135 -22.55 -6.61 -13.64
CA LEU A 135 -22.95 -7.90 -14.21
C LEU A 135 -24.44 -8.20 -13.96
N ASP A 136 -24.98 -7.69 -12.86
CA ASP A 136 -26.39 -7.74 -12.51
C ASP A 136 -27.17 -6.49 -12.99
N GLU A 137 -26.53 -5.70 -13.88
CA GLU A 137 -27.05 -4.43 -14.42
C GLU A 137 -27.40 -3.40 -13.34
N VAL A 138 -26.70 -3.43 -12.20
CA VAL A 138 -26.85 -2.49 -11.10
C VAL A 138 -25.68 -1.50 -11.08
N LYS A 139 -25.99 -0.20 -11.05
CA LYS A 139 -25.00 0.86 -10.91
C LYS A 139 -24.67 1.10 -9.45
N LEU A 140 -23.41 0.94 -9.06
CA LEU A 140 -22.89 1.28 -7.73
C LEU A 140 -22.35 2.72 -7.74
N VAL A 141 -22.73 3.50 -6.75
CA VAL A 141 -22.27 4.87 -6.56
C VAL A 141 -21.87 5.08 -5.10
N PHE A 142 -20.75 5.72 -4.86
CA PHE A 142 -20.32 6.17 -3.53
C PHE A 142 -20.41 7.69 -3.45
N GLU A 143 -21.09 8.22 -2.45
CA GLU A 143 -21.06 9.65 -2.17
C GLU A 143 -19.70 10.08 -1.63
N GLU A 144 -19.33 11.35 -1.86
CA GLU A 144 -18.06 11.90 -1.39
C GLU A 144 -17.91 11.84 0.14
N ASP A 145 -19.01 12.03 0.87
CA ASP A 145 -19.05 11.92 2.32
C ASP A 145 -18.80 10.49 2.81
N ALA A 146 -19.30 9.49 2.08
CA ALA A 146 -19.04 8.08 2.35
C ALA A 146 -17.56 7.75 2.16
N LEU A 147 -16.94 8.21 1.08
CA LEU A 147 -15.52 8.01 0.82
C LEU A 147 -14.65 8.71 1.87
N SER A 148 -15.04 9.92 2.28
CA SER A 148 -14.39 10.66 3.36
C SER A 148 -14.43 9.87 4.67
N TRP A 149 -15.57 9.29 4.99
CA TRP A 149 -15.74 8.47 6.20
C TRP A 149 -14.87 7.20 6.15
N ILE A 150 -14.84 6.49 5.01
CA ILE A 150 -14.00 5.30 4.82
C ILE A 150 -12.52 5.65 5.02
N ALA A 151 -12.07 6.77 4.47
CA ALA A 151 -10.69 7.24 4.61
C ALA A 151 -10.35 7.58 6.08
N GLU A 152 -11.24 8.28 6.79
CA GLU A 152 -11.08 8.62 8.21
C GLU A 152 -11.00 7.36 9.08
N GLU A 153 -11.87 6.39 8.83
CA GLU A 153 -11.91 5.13 9.57
C GLU A 153 -10.65 4.29 9.29
N ALA A 154 -10.16 4.28 8.05
CA ALA A 154 -8.93 3.60 7.69
C ALA A 154 -7.70 4.21 8.40
N LEU A 155 -7.64 5.53 8.51
CA LEU A 155 -6.58 6.22 9.26
C LEU A 155 -6.60 5.86 10.75
N LYS A 156 -7.79 5.78 11.36
CA LYS A 156 -7.93 5.37 12.78
C LYS A 156 -7.44 3.94 13.02
N ARG A 157 -7.65 3.02 12.07
CA ARG A 157 -7.18 1.62 12.19
C ARG A 157 -5.65 1.49 12.12
N GLY A 158 -4.93 2.49 11.62
CA GLY A 158 -3.46 2.54 11.64
C GLY A 158 -2.74 1.50 10.76
N THR A 159 -3.46 0.72 9.94
CA THR A 159 -2.90 -0.33 9.07
C THR A 159 -2.69 0.13 7.63
N GLY A 160 -2.71 1.44 7.40
CA GLY A 160 -2.53 2.06 6.09
C GLY A 160 -3.64 1.70 5.10
N ALA A 161 -3.32 1.67 3.81
CA ALA A 161 -4.30 1.39 2.74
C ALA A 161 -4.95 0.00 2.83
N ARG A 162 -4.37 -0.95 3.57
CA ARG A 162 -5.00 -2.28 3.78
C ARG A 162 -6.32 -2.19 4.54
N ALA A 163 -6.45 -1.19 5.43
CA ALA A 163 -7.70 -0.94 6.14
C ALA A 163 -8.87 -0.62 5.20
N LEU A 164 -8.61 0.08 4.08
CA LEU A 164 -9.63 0.45 3.10
C LEU A 164 -10.38 -0.78 2.55
N ARG A 165 -9.62 -1.83 2.21
CA ARG A 165 -10.22 -3.07 1.71
C ARG A 165 -11.11 -3.73 2.77
N ALA A 166 -10.60 -3.88 4.01
CA ALA A 166 -11.35 -4.52 5.08
C ALA A 166 -12.63 -3.77 5.43
N ILE A 167 -12.59 -2.42 5.43
CA ILE A 167 -13.77 -1.59 5.68
C ILE A 167 -14.79 -1.78 4.55
N LEU A 168 -14.36 -1.71 3.29
CA LEU A 168 -15.26 -1.90 2.16
C LEU A 168 -15.89 -3.29 2.14
N GLU A 169 -15.11 -4.34 2.39
CA GLU A 169 -15.60 -5.72 2.43
C GLU A 169 -16.70 -5.89 3.46
N GLU A 170 -16.60 -5.24 4.63
CA GLU A 170 -17.60 -5.28 5.69
C GLU A 170 -18.99 -4.81 5.21
N PHE A 171 -19.05 -3.72 4.42
CA PHE A 171 -20.31 -3.14 3.95
C PHE A 171 -20.76 -3.69 2.60
N MET A 172 -19.83 -4.03 1.74
CA MET A 172 -20.17 -4.53 0.41
C MET A 172 -20.71 -5.95 0.42
N LEU A 173 -20.39 -6.75 1.45
CA LEU A 173 -20.90 -8.11 1.56
C LEU A 173 -22.43 -8.13 1.57
N ASP A 174 -23.04 -7.27 2.37
CA ASP A 174 -24.51 -7.18 2.48
C ASP A 174 -25.13 -6.69 1.16
N ILE A 175 -24.54 -5.67 0.55
CA ILE A 175 -25.00 -5.13 -0.75
C ILE A 175 -24.93 -6.22 -1.83
N MET A 176 -23.81 -6.92 -1.95
CA MET A 176 -23.63 -7.96 -2.96
C MET A 176 -24.53 -9.17 -2.74
N TYR A 177 -24.96 -9.43 -1.50
CA TYR A 177 -25.88 -10.52 -1.19
C TYR A 177 -27.33 -10.15 -1.40
N GLU A 178 -27.77 -8.95 -1.02
CA GLU A 178 -29.17 -8.55 -1.04
C GLU A 178 -29.62 -7.95 -2.39
N ILE A 179 -28.78 -7.13 -3.01
CA ILE A 179 -29.16 -6.36 -4.20
C ILE A 179 -29.47 -7.24 -5.43
N PRO A 180 -28.70 -8.29 -5.76
CA PRO A 180 -29.01 -9.13 -6.92
C PRO A 180 -30.31 -9.95 -6.81
N LYS A 181 -30.91 -10.03 -5.61
CA LYS A 181 -32.16 -10.75 -5.41
C LYS A 181 -33.38 -10.04 -6.02
N ASP A 182 -33.34 -8.73 -6.16
CA ASP A 182 -34.41 -7.93 -6.73
C ASP A 182 -34.03 -7.38 -8.11
N PRO A 183 -34.58 -7.92 -9.20
CA PRO A 183 -34.27 -7.52 -10.56
C PRO A 183 -34.73 -6.09 -10.90
N ASN A 184 -35.56 -5.46 -10.07
CA ASN A 184 -36.02 -4.09 -10.30
C ASN A 184 -35.02 -3.04 -9.86
N ILE A 185 -33.95 -3.40 -9.14
CA ILE A 185 -32.95 -2.46 -8.68
C ILE A 185 -32.06 -2.05 -9.84
N GLY A 186 -31.99 -0.74 -10.11
CA GLY A 186 -31.15 -0.16 -11.14
C GLY A 186 -29.86 0.49 -10.59
N SER A 187 -29.93 1.08 -9.39
CA SER A 187 -28.74 1.64 -8.77
C SER A 187 -28.74 1.56 -7.24
N VAL A 188 -27.55 1.52 -6.68
CA VAL A 188 -27.29 1.53 -5.24
C VAL A 188 -26.31 2.64 -4.92
N VAL A 189 -26.70 3.53 -4.02
CA VAL A 189 -25.85 4.64 -3.55
C VAL A 189 -25.44 4.37 -2.11
N VAL A 190 -24.14 4.26 -1.91
CA VAL A 190 -23.52 4.13 -0.59
C VAL A 190 -23.32 5.50 0.01
N THR A 191 -24.02 5.75 1.11
CA THR A 191 -24.01 7.02 1.83
C THR A 191 -23.29 6.91 3.17
N ARG A 192 -22.87 8.03 3.74
CA ARG A 192 -22.29 8.05 5.08
C ARG A 192 -23.19 7.48 6.17
N PRO A 193 -24.51 7.79 6.24
CA PRO A 193 -25.42 7.18 7.22
C PRO A 193 -25.46 5.65 7.15
N TYR A 194 -25.40 5.07 5.95
CA TYR A 194 -25.30 3.62 5.79
C TYR A 194 -24.04 3.05 6.44
N LEU A 195 -22.88 3.66 6.18
CA LEU A 195 -21.60 3.23 6.76
C LEU A 195 -21.57 3.41 8.30
N GLU A 196 -22.26 4.40 8.82
CA GLU A 196 -22.44 4.61 10.27
C GLU A 196 -23.51 3.68 10.89
N LYS A 197 -24.09 2.75 10.12
CA LYS A 197 -25.16 1.83 10.56
C LYS A 197 -26.44 2.55 11.03
N LYS A 198 -26.71 3.73 10.46
CA LYS A 198 -27.89 4.56 10.76
C LYS A 198 -28.99 4.42 9.70
N GLY A 199 -28.91 3.43 8.83
CA GLY A 199 -29.89 3.16 7.78
C GLY A 199 -29.37 2.17 6.75
N GLY A 200 -30.15 1.93 5.69
CA GLY A 200 -29.75 1.14 4.52
C GLY A 200 -29.10 1.99 3.44
N PRO A 201 -28.51 1.37 2.40
CA PRO A 201 -28.08 2.08 1.21
C PRO A 201 -29.28 2.68 0.48
N LEU A 202 -29.08 3.76 -0.26
CA LEU A 202 -30.15 4.32 -1.10
C LEU A 202 -30.29 3.46 -2.36
N ILE A 203 -31.48 2.95 -2.58
CA ILE A 203 -31.80 2.08 -3.70
C ILE A 203 -32.71 2.83 -4.67
N GLN A 204 -32.37 2.83 -5.94
CA GLN A 204 -33.21 3.36 -7.02
C GLN A 204 -33.67 2.22 -7.93
N VAL A 205 -34.94 2.18 -8.19
CA VAL A 205 -35.57 1.19 -9.08
C VAL A 205 -35.29 1.57 -10.54
N ARG A 206 -35.22 0.59 -11.42
CA ARG A 206 -35.09 0.81 -12.86
C ARG A 206 -36.32 1.59 -13.37
N GLU A 207 -36.08 2.64 -14.10
CA GLU A 207 -37.14 3.25 -14.88
C GLU A 207 -37.47 2.30 -16.05
N GLY A 208 -38.72 1.87 -16.13
CA GLY A 208 -39.22 0.92 -17.13
C GLY A 208 -39.21 1.48 -18.55
#